data_9ba741a46acbbdc32de6ade5bfba4623
#
_entry.id   9ba741a46acbbdc32de6ade5bfba4623
#
_cell.length_a   1.000
_cell.length_b   1.000
_cell.length_c   1.000
_cell.angle_alpha   90.00
_cell.angle_beta   90.00
_cell.angle_gamma   90.00
#
_symmetry.space_group_name_H-M   'P 1'
#
loop_
_entity.id
_entity.type
_entity.pdbx_description
1 polymer ?
#
loop_
_entity_poly.entity_id
_entity_poly.type
_entity_poly.pdbx_seq_one_letter_code
_entity_poly.pdbx_strand_id
1 'polypeptide(L)'
;MDEIKYKLRQKFVIQELEVLDESEQHRGHVGFQEGGESHFRVRLVTESFNGQSRIQRHRAVHSALGKELLSTIHALALELDTPSI
;
A
#
# COMPACT_ATOMS: atom_id res chain seq x y z
N MET A 1 1.57 -9.01 4.77
CA MET A 1 2.42 -8.29 3.81
C MET A 1 2.36 -8.89 2.42
N ASP A 2 2.47 -10.21 2.32
CA ASP A 2 2.39 -10.88 1.02
C ASP A 2 1.05 -10.68 0.33
N GLU A 3 -0.03 -10.58 1.09
CA GLU A 3 -1.36 -10.37 0.55
C GLU A 3 -1.49 -9.01 -0.13
N ILE A 4 -0.85 -7.99 0.42
CA ILE A 4 -0.82 -6.66 -0.19
C ILE A 4 -0.15 -6.73 -1.55
N LYS A 5 1.02 -7.34 -1.61
CA LYS A 5 1.76 -7.49 -2.87
C LYS A 5 0.97 -8.29 -3.88
N TYR A 6 0.36 -9.38 -3.46
CA TYR A 6 -0.41 -10.24 -4.34
C TYR A 6 -1.57 -9.48 -4.97
N LYS A 7 -2.35 -8.77 -4.15
CA LYS A 7 -3.51 -8.04 -4.64
C LYS A 7 -3.14 -6.92 -5.59
N LEU A 8 -2.04 -6.22 -5.31
CA LEU A 8 -1.58 -5.15 -6.19
C LEU A 8 -1.11 -5.71 -7.53
N ARG A 9 -0.40 -6.84 -7.53
CA ARG A 9 0.06 -7.46 -8.76
C ARG A 9 -1.08 -7.99 -9.63
N GLN A 10 -2.23 -8.29 -9.03
CA GLN A 10 -3.40 -8.72 -9.77
C GLN A 10 -4.07 -7.58 -10.53
N LYS A 11 -3.89 -6.34 -10.07
CA LYS A 11 -4.60 -5.19 -10.62
C LYS A 11 -3.74 -4.27 -11.49
N PHE A 12 -2.44 -4.27 -11.28
CA PHE A 12 -1.56 -3.32 -11.95
C PHE A 12 -0.41 -4.01 -12.67
N VAL A 13 0.02 -3.39 -13.78
CA VAL A 13 1.28 -3.75 -14.42
C VAL A 13 2.36 -3.00 -13.67
N ILE A 14 3.08 -3.68 -12.81
CA ILE A 14 3.96 -3.05 -11.83
C ILE A 14 5.39 -2.95 -12.33
N GLN A 15 5.97 -1.75 -12.33
CA GLN A 15 7.36 -1.51 -12.61
C GLN A 15 8.20 -1.59 -11.34
N GLU A 16 7.71 -1.02 -10.24
CA GLU A 16 8.36 -1.14 -8.93
C GLU A 16 7.30 -1.31 -7.86
N LEU A 17 7.59 -2.17 -6.89
CA LEU A 17 6.72 -2.38 -5.74
C LEU A 17 7.56 -2.64 -4.51
N GLU A 18 7.33 -1.82 -3.48
CA GLU A 18 7.96 -2.01 -2.20
C GLU A 18 6.89 -1.89 -1.12
N VAL A 19 6.85 -2.85 -0.23
CA VAL A 19 5.93 -2.85 0.90
C VAL A 19 6.77 -2.98 2.17
N LEU A 20 6.70 -1.96 3.02
CA LEU A 20 7.44 -1.91 4.26
C LEU A 20 6.49 -2.02 5.44
N ASP A 21 6.83 -2.90 6.38
CA ASP A 21 6.11 -3.00 7.64
C ASP A 21 6.77 -2.05 8.62
N GLU A 22 6.07 -0.97 8.95
CA GLU A 22 6.57 0.06 9.84
C GLU A 22 6.02 -0.06 11.26
N SER A 23 5.41 -1.19 11.58
CA SER A 23 4.80 -1.39 12.89
C SER A 23 5.80 -1.22 14.04
N GLU A 24 7.04 -1.63 13.83
CA GLU A 24 8.08 -1.51 14.85
C GLU A 24 8.39 -0.05 15.21
N GLN A 25 8.16 0.88 14.30
CA GLN A 25 8.41 2.30 14.54
C GLN A 25 7.41 2.89 15.54
N HIS A 26 6.33 2.16 15.81
CA HIS A 26 5.29 2.60 16.72
C HIS A 26 5.31 1.83 18.05
N ARG A 27 6.34 1.03 18.27
CA ARG A 27 6.45 0.24 19.50
C ARG A 27 6.46 1.17 20.70
N GLY A 28 5.59 0.84 21.69
CA GLY A 28 5.46 1.65 22.89
C GLY A 28 4.47 2.79 22.77
N HIS A 29 3.95 3.05 21.57
CA HIS A 29 2.94 4.08 21.34
C HIS A 29 1.55 3.49 21.49
N VAL A 30 0.58 4.36 21.78
CA VAL A 30 -0.82 3.94 21.81
C VAL A 30 -1.20 3.44 20.43
N GLY A 31 -1.79 2.25 20.39
CA GLY A 31 -2.19 1.64 19.14
C GLY A 31 -1.19 0.64 18.57
N PHE A 32 -0.01 0.52 19.19
CA PHE A 32 0.93 -0.50 18.78
C PHE A 32 0.34 -1.89 18.97
N GLN A 33 0.47 -2.74 17.97
CA GLN A 33 0.03 -4.12 18.02
C GLN A 33 1.23 -5.05 17.93
N GLU A 34 1.34 -5.97 18.85
CA GLU A 34 2.39 -6.96 18.80
C GLU A 34 2.21 -7.86 17.58
N GLY A 35 3.32 -8.27 16.99
CA GLY A 35 3.30 -9.11 15.81
C GLY A 35 3.37 -8.34 14.50
N GLY A 36 3.32 -7.01 14.56
CA GLY A 36 3.43 -6.18 13.36
C GLY A 36 2.16 -6.20 12.53
N GLU A 37 2.32 -5.89 11.23
CA GLU A 37 1.25 -5.93 10.23
C GLU A 37 0.09 -4.98 10.51
N SER A 38 0.34 -3.88 11.21
CA SER A 38 -0.68 -2.87 11.47
C SER A 38 -0.37 -1.53 10.79
N HIS A 39 0.89 -1.26 10.48
CA HIS A 39 1.32 -0.01 9.86
C HIS A 39 2.22 -0.33 8.67
N PHE A 40 1.76 0.05 7.48
CA PHE A 40 2.49 -0.26 6.25
C PHE A 40 2.76 0.98 5.42
N ARG A 41 3.88 0.96 4.71
CA ARG A 41 4.17 1.91 3.65
C ARG A 41 4.31 1.15 2.34
N VAL A 42 3.56 1.58 1.33
CA VAL A 42 3.60 0.95 0.01
C VAL A 42 4.10 1.97 -1.01
N ARG A 43 5.18 1.62 -1.69
CA ARG A 43 5.66 2.39 -2.82
C ARG A 43 5.35 1.60 -4.09
N LEU A 44 4.55 2.19 -4.96
CA LEU A 44 4.08 1.52 -6.17
C LEU A 44 4.30 2.41 -7.38
N VAL A 45 5.04 1.91 -8.35
CA VAL A 45 5.28 2.61 -9.61
C VAL A 45 4.67 1.77 -10.72
N THR A 46 3.73 2.35 -11.47
CA THR A 46 3.05 1.64 -12.54
C THR A 46 2.55 2.59 -13.61
N GLU A 47 2.60 2.13 -14.87
CA GLU A 47 2.04 2.86 -16.01
C GLU A 47 0.53 3.04 -15.87
N SER A 48 -0.13 2.17 -15.08
CA SER A 48 -1.57 2.24 -14.88
C SER A 48 -2.00 3.58 -14.28
N PHE A 49 -1.08 4.30 -13.65
CA PHE A 49 -1.37 5.60 -13.06
C PHE A 49 -1.22 6.78 -14.03
N ASN A 50 -0.80 6.52 -15.26
CA ASN A 50 -0.67 7.59 -16.25
C ASN A 50 -2.02 8.28 -16.46
N GLY A 51 -2.01 9.61 -16.37
CA GLY A 51 -3.23 10.39 -16.58
C GLY A 51 -4.18 10.44 -15.39
N GLN A 52 -3.84 9.78 -14.28
CA GLN A 52 -4.67 9.77 -13.09
C GLN A 52 -4.21 10.80 -12.05
N SER A 53 -5.16 11.43 -11.38
CA SER A 53 -4.87 12.32 -10.26
C SER A 53 -4.41 11.52 -9.05
N ARG A 54 -3.86 12.23 -8.05
CA ARG A 54 -3.46 11.58 -6.81
C ARG A 54 -4.62 10.84 -6.15
N ILE A 55 -5.80 11.47 -6.12
CA ILE A 55 -6.98 10.86 -5.52
C ILE A 55 -7.39 9.61 -6.29
N GLN A 56 -7.35 9.65 -7.62
CA GLN A 56 -7.69 8.50 -8.43
C GLN A 56 -6.74 7.32 -8.18
N ARG A 57 -5.45 7.62 -8.04
CA ARG A 57 -4.45 6.58 -7.74
C ARG A 57 -4.71 5.93 -6.39
N HIS A 58 -4.99 6.74 -5.37
CA HIS A 58 -5.29 6.22 -4.04
C HIS A 58 -6.54 5.35 -4.04
N ARG A 59 -7.58 5.79 -4.72
CA ARG A 59 -8.82 5.02 -4.83
C ARG A 59 -8.59 3.70 -5.54
N ALA A 60 -7.76 3.71 -6.58
CA ALA A 60 -7.46 2.48 -7.32
C ALA A 60 -6.75 1.47 -6.44
N VAL A 61 -5.80 1.92 -5.62
CA VAL A 61 -5.08 1.03 -4.69
C VAL A 61 -6.02 0.49 -3.61
N HIS A 62 -6.85 1.36 -3.02
CA HIS A 62 -7.80 0.91 -2.00
C HIS A 62 -8.78 -0.11 -2.56
N SER A 63 -9.26 0.11 -3.79
CA SER A 63 -10.15 -0.84 -4.46
C SER A 63 -9.44 -2.17 -4.72
N ALA A 64 -8.17 -2.13 -5.10
CA ALA A 64 -7.40 -3.33 -5.37
C ALA A 64 -7.18 -4.16 -4.11
N LEU A 65 -6.94 -3.50 -2.98
CA LEU A 65 -6.70 -4.18 -1.71
C LEU A 65 -7.98 -4.73 -1.10
N GLY A 66 -9.09 -4.01 -1.25
CA GLY A 66 -10.39 -4.44 -0.75
C GLY A 66 -10.64 -4.08 0.71
N LYS A 67 -11.92 -3.98 1.05
CA LYS A 67 -12.33 -3.56 2.40
C LYS A 67 -11.86 -4.51 3.49
N GLU A 68 -11.88 -5.80 3.23
CA GLU A 68 -11.51 -6.79 4.26
C GLU A 68 -10.05 -6.63 4.67
N LEU A 69 -9.17 -6.54 3.69
CA LEU A 69 -7.75 -6.36 3.98
C LEU A 69 -7.49 -5.01 4.65
N LEU A 70 -8.11 -3.95 4.15
CA LEU A 70 -7.93 -2.61 4.70
C LEU A 70 -8.39 -2.52 6.15
N SER A 71 -9.41 -3.28 6.52
CA SER A 71 -9.92 -3.26 7.89
C SER A 71 -8.93 -3.84 8.90
N THR A 72 -7.97 -4.64 8.44
CA THR A 72 -6.97 -5.24 9.32
C THR A 72 -5.71 -4.40 9.44
N ILE A 73 -5.59 -3.35 8.62
CA ILE A 73 -4.42 -2.47 8.61
C ILE A 73 -4.75 -1.20 9.37
N HIS A 74 -3.96 -0.89 10.42
CA HIS A 74 -4.20 0.29 11.24
C HIS A 74 -3.89 1.57 10.48
N ALA A 75 -2.77 1.61 9.77
CA ALA A 75 -2.37 2.76 8.99
C ALA A 75 -1.68 2.30 7.70
N LEU A 76 -1.97 2.99 6.61
CA LEU A 76 -1.40 2.67 5.32
C LEU A 76 -0.94 3.95 4.64
N ALA A 77 0.37 4.08 4.45
CA ALA A 77 0.97 5.19 3.73
C ALA A 77 1.23 4.75 2.29
N LEU A 78 0.81 5.56 1.34
CA LEU A 78 0.94 5.23 -0.08
C LEU A 78 1.84 6.23 -0.79
N GLU A 79 2.83 5.72 -1.50
CA GLU A 79 3.66 6.51 -2.41
C GLU A 79 3.41 5.93 -3.80
N LEU A 80 2.61 6.63 -4.60
CA LEU A 80 2.11 6.14 -5.88
C LEU A 80 2.65 7.02 -6.99
N ASP A 81 3.29 6.40 -7.98
CA ASP A 81 3.98 7.15 -9.01
C ASP A 81 3.88 6.44 -10.37
N THR A 82 4.26 7.17 -11.42
CA THR A 82 4.38 6.61 -12.75
C THR A 82 5.86 6.44 -13.07
N PRO A 83 6.20 5.52 -14.00
CA PRO A 83 7.60 5.31 -14.35
C PRO A 83 8.22 6.59 -14.92
N SER A 84 9.45 6.88 -14.51
CA SER A 84 10.23 7.95 -15.11
C SER A 84 10.73 7.49 -16.46
N ILE A 85 10.65 8.38 -17.43
CA ILE A 85 11.16 8.08 -18.77
C ILE A 85 12.39 8.92 -19.04
#